data_e3b23bddaaf37bb14a33984043b4ef0f
#
_entry.id   e3b23bddaaf37bb14a33984043b4ef0f
#
_cell.length_a   1.000
_cell.length_b   1.000
_cell.length_c   1.000
_cell.angle_alpha   90.00
_cell.angle_beta   90.00
_cell.angle_gamma   90.00
#
_symmetry.space_group_name_H-M   'P 1'
#
loop_
_entity.id
_entity.type
_entity.pdbx_description
1 polymer ?
#
loop_
_entity_poly.entity_id
_entity_poly.type
_entity_poly.pdbx_seq_one_letter_code
_entity_poly.pdbx_strand_id
1 'polypeptide(L)'
;MRKTIAFHIPSLIGGGAERVICNLANHFAEEGYRVSMITSEMEDHQYYQLDEHVTRVVLPKPTGNRILKIFRRLGILRKAIRDSEAPVVVSFIGMANLRAILATRFMKTKVIVSVRSAPGREYKGKEKLAKFLFRFAEGAVFQTGMARDYFPGTVRRKSTILMNPLLGDFSRARYEGQREKEIVTVGRLHPVKNHEMLIRAFARFHQDYPDYVLRIYGDGENRTKLEELIQELACGESVFLEGNCDAVADAIWKASLFVLTSNTEGMPNALLEAMALGLPCISTDCPCGGPAALIRDGENGLLIPVGDEDALVDAMERILSEKDFAEKLGRSAEQAKEQYAPEKIYQMWEDYITEVADR
;
A
#
# COMPACT_ATOMS: atom_id res chain seq x y z
N MET A 1 20.89 -27.21 -3.28
CA MET A 1 20.05 -26.73 -4.40
C MET A 1 19.72 -25.26 -4.15
N ARG A 2 19.74 -24.39 -5.17
CA ARG A 2 19.25 -23.00 -5.00
C ARG A 2 17.76 -23.04 -4.65
N LYS A 3 17.36 -22.35 -3.59
CA LYS A 3 15.94 -22.18 -3.26
C LYS A 3 15.24 -21.44 -4.43
N THR A 4 14.03 -21.81 -4.78
CA THR A 4 13.28 -21.24 -5.92
C THR A 4 11.96 -20.68 -5.45
N ILE A 5 11.57 -19.51 -5.95
CA ILE A 5 10.28 -18.87 -5.63
C ILE A 5 9.69 -18.21 -6.87
N ALA A 6 8.36 -18.20 -6.97
CA ALA A 6 7.65 -17.43 -8.00
C ALA A 6 6.75 -16.38 -7.38
N PHE A 7 6.73 -15.20 -7.98
CA PHE A 7 5.80 -14.12 -7.66
C PHE A 7 4.85 -13.91 -8.84
N HIS A 8 3.59 -13.58 -8.54
CA HIS A 8 2.58 -13.33 -9.57
C HIS A 8 1.76 -12.08 -9.25
N ILE A 9 1.69 -11.17 -10.21
CA ILE A 9 0.91 -9.95 -10.15
C ILE A 9 0.41 -9.60 -11.56
N PRO A 10 -0.71 -8.85 -11.74
CA PRO A 10 -1.19 -8.52 -13.07
C PRO A 10 -0.21 -7.70 -13.90
N SER A 11 0.36 -6.64 -13.30
CA SER A 11 1.25 -5.67 -13.96
C SER A 11 2.25 -5.07 -12.97
N LEU A 12 3.21 -4.30 -13.45
CA LEU A 12 4.17 -3.54 -12.64
C LEU A 12 4.06 -2.03 -12.88
N ILE A 13 2.87 -1.57 -13.24
CA ILE A 13 2.54 -0.14 -13.46
C ILE A 13 2.29 0.51 -12.10
N GLY A 14 3.17 1.30 -11.61
CA GLY A 14 3.16 2.09 -10.39
C GLY A 14 1.96 1.97 -9.43
N GLY A 15 2.20 1.36 -8.28
CA GLY A 15 1.24 1.20 -7.19
C GLY A 15 1.90 0.64 -5.95
N GLY A 16 1.27 0.75 -4.79
CA GLY A 16 1.87 0.28 -3.54
C GLY A 16 2.08 -1.23 -3.48
N ALA A 17 1.20 -2.03 -4.08
CA ALA A 17 1.33 -3.48 -4.12
C ALA A 17 2.44 -3.94 -5.08
N GLU A 18 2.54 -3.27 -6.22
CA GLU A 18 3.58 -3.47 -7.22
C GLU A 18 4.96 -3.15 -6.65
N ARG A 19 5.08 -2.02 -5.93
CA ARG A 19 6.32 -1.64 -5.23
C ARG A 19 6.76 -2.73 -4.25
N VAL A 20 5.84 -3.23 -3.43
CA VAL A 20 6.16 -4.25 -2.42
C VAL A 20 6.59 -5.57 -3.07
N ILE A 21 5.87 -6.06 -4.09
CA ILE A 21 6.21 -7.34 -4.72
C ILE A 21 7.52 -7.27 -5.51
N CYS A 22 7.84 -6.13 -6.15
CA CYS A 22 9.13 -5.93 -6.81
C CYS A 22 10.28 -5.97 -5.80
N ASN A 23 10.16 -5.24 -4.68
CA ASN A 23 11.20 -5.23 -3.66
C ASN A 23 11.37 -6.60 -2.97
N LEU A 24 10.27 -7.34 -2.75
CA LEU A 24 10.36 -8.71 -2.28
C LEU A 24 11.11 -9.60 -3.28
N ALA A 25 10.78 -9.50 -4.57
CA ALA A 25 11.43 -10.30 -5.60
C ALA A 25 12.94 -10.00 -5.68
N ASN A 26 13.31 -8.73 -5.61
CA ASN A 26 14.70 -8.28 -5.62
C ASN A 26 15.44 -8.82 -4.39
N HIS A 27 14.88 -8.64 -3.19
CA HIS A 27 15.46 -9.16 -1.95
C HIS A 27 15.70 -10.68 -2.00
N PHE A 28 14.71 -11.47 -2.45
CA PHE A 28 14.92 -12.92 -2.58
C PHE A 28 15.98 -13.27 -3.63
N ALA A 29 16.16 -12.46 -4.67
CA ALA A 29 17.23 -12.66 -5.66
C ALA A 29 18.61 -12.35 -5.05
N GLU A 30 18.73 -11.28 -4.27
CA GLU A 30 19.93 -10.90 -3.50
C GLU A 30 20.31 -12.00 -2.49
N GLU A 31 19.32 -12.63 -1.83
CA GLU A 31 19.52 -13.80 -0.93
C GLU A 31 19.83 -15.12 -1.69
N GLY A 32 20.05 -15.04 -3.01
CA GLY A 32 20.49 -16.15 -3.84
C GLY A 32 19.38 -17.11 -4.26
N TYR A 33 18.11 -16.77 -4.11
CA TYR A 33 17.02 -17.53 -4.67
C TYR A 33 16.98 -17.43 -6.21
N ARG A 34 16.46 -18.46 -6.87
CA ARG A 34 16.02 -18.35 -8.27
C ARG A 34 14.61 -17.79 -8.27
N VAL A 35 14.44 -16.55 -8.67
CA VAL A 35 13.19 -15.80 -8.60
C VAL A 35 12.55 -15.68 -9.98
N SER A 36 11.25 -15.99 -10.08
CA SER A 36 10.44 -15.75 -11.29
C SER A 36 9.32 -14.75 -10.97
N MET A 37 9.31 -13.61 -11.67
CA MET A 37 8.23 -12.63 -11.62
C MET A 37 7.27 -12.84 -12.80
N ILE A 38 6.07 -13.36 -12.53
CA ILE A 38 5.05 -13.66 -13.55
C ILE A 38 4.05 -12.51 -13.62
N THR A 39 3.96 -11.84 -14.79
CA THR A 39 3.01 -10.77 -15.05
C THR A 39 2.05 -11.12 -16.18
N SER A 40 0.83 -10.60 -16.14
CA SER A 40 -0.19 -10.83 -17.17
C SER A 40 -0.15 -9.82 -18.30
N GLU A 41 0.53 -8.70 -18.12
CA GLU A 41 0.61 -7.59 -19.05
C GLU A 41 2.06 -7.14 -19.19
N MET A 42 2.43 -6.77 -20.41
CA MET A 42 3.66 -6.06 -20.71
C MET A 42 3.30 -4.58 -20.75
N GLU A 43 3.97 -3.80 -19.96
CA GLU A 43 3.79 -2.36 -19.92
C GLU A 43 4.89 -1.68 -20.74
N ASP A 44 4.52 -0.60 -21.44
CA ASP A 44 5.48 0.24 -22.17
C ASP A 44 6.39 1.01 -21.20
N HIS A 45 5.89 1.21 -19.95
CA HIS A 45 6.62 1.86 -18.86
C HIS A 45 6.52 1.03 -17.58
N GLN A 46 7.65 0.47 -17.16
CA GLN A 46 7.79 -0.19 -15.86
C GLN A 46 8.24 0.85 -14.82
N TYR A 47 7.41 1.08 -13.80
CA TYR A 47 7.71 2.09 -12.78
C TYR A 47 8.73 1.58 -11.74
N TYR A 48 8.68 0.28 -11.40
CA TYR A 48 9.61 -0.35 -10.46
C TYR A 48 10.54 -1.31 -11.20
N GLN A 49 11.84 -1.18 -10.95
CA GLN A 49 12.86 -2.03 -11.58
C GLN A 49 12.98 -3.36 -10.83
N LEU A 50 13.08 -4.43 -11.59
CA LEU A 50 13.46 -5.74 -11.09
C LEU A 50 14.97 -5.89 -11.18
N ASP A 51 15.57 -6.54 -10.19
CA ASP A 51 16.98 -6.95 -10.22
C ASP A 51 17.25 -7.83 -11.45
N GLU A 52 18.45 -7.77 -11.98
CA GLU A 52 18.85 -8.53 -13.17
C GLU A 52 18.79 -10.05 -12.99
N HIS A 53 18.86 -10.53 -11.73
CA HIS A 53 18.73 -11.95 -11.38
C HIS A 53 17.28 -12.42 -11.26
N VAL A 54 16.29 -11.52 -11.34
CA VAL A 54 14.88 -11.85 -11.36
C VAL A 54 14.43 -12.16 -12.79
N THR A 55 14.03 -13.38 -13.04
CA THR A 55 13.48 -13.77 -14.35
C THR A 55 12.06 -13.25 -14.51
N ARG A 56 11.84 -12.26 -15.36
CA ARG A 56 10.49 -11.78 -15.71
C ARG A 56 9.83 -12.66 -16.75
N VAL A 57 8.64 -13.16 -16.45
CA VAL A 57 7.79 -13.98 -17.34
C VAL A 57 6.50 -13.22 -17.64
N VAL A 58 6.38 -12.67 -18.84
CA VAL A 58 5.16 -11.98 -19.31
C VAL A 58 4.25 -13.00 -19.98
N LEU A 59 3.02 -13.14 -19.45
CA LEU A 59 2.06 -14.08 -19.99
C LEU A 59 1.45 -13.58 -21.31
N PRO A 60 1.39 -14.42 -22.37
CA PRO A 60 0.78 -14.02 -23.61
C PRO A 60 -0.74 -13.77 -23.46
N LYS A 61 -1.26 -12.82 -24.21
CA LYS A 61 -2.71 -12.53 -24.24
C LYS A 61 -3.47 -13.72 -24.80
N PRO A 62 -4.46 -14.28 -24.06
CA PRO A 62 -5.23 -15.40 -24.56
C PRO A 62 -6.14 -14.97 -25.70
N THR A 63 -6.24 -15.81 -26.74
CA THR A 63 -7.11 -15.63 -27.91
C THR A 63 -8.40 -16.45 -27.78
N GLY A 64 -9.44 -16.13 -28.56
CA GLY A 64 -10.70 -16.85 -28.60
C GLY A 64 -11.88 -16.12 -27.96
N ASN A 65 -13.03 -16.81 -27.83
CA ASN A 65 -14.22 -16.27 -27.17
C ASN A 65 -14.00 -16.13 -25.65
N ARG A 66 -14.96 -15.45 -24.98
CA ARG A 66 -14.86 -15.12 -23.54
C ARG A 66 -14.58 -16.33 -22.65
N ILE A 67 -15.25 -17.44 -22.89
CA ILE A 67 -15.10 -18.67 -22.09
C ILE A 67 -13.74 -19.30 -22.35
N LEU A 68 -13.37 -19.47 -23.61
CA LEU A 68 -12.09 -20.06 -24.01
C LEU A 68 -10.90 -19.23 -23.50
N LYS A 69 -11.02 -17.90 -23.50
CA LYS A 69 -9.99 -17.00 -22.91
C LYS A 69 -9.76 -17.28 -21.41
N ILE A 70 -10.81 -17.61 -20.65
CA ILE A 70 -10.66 -17.92 -19.21
C ILE A 70 -9.82 -19.20 -19.05
N PHE A 71 -10.18 -20.30 -19.74
CA PHE A 71 -9.44 -21.55 -19.65
C PHE A 71 -8.01 -21.46 -20.18
N ARG A 72 -7.81 -20.76 -21.31
CA ARG A 72 -6.48 -20.53 -21.88
C ARG A 72 -5.60 -19.71 -20.91
N ARG A 73 -6.14 -18.64 -20.29
CA ARG A 73 -5.42 -17.83 -19.30
C ARG A 73 -4.97 -18.67 -18.10
N LEU A 74 -5.82 -19.55 -17.59
CA LEU A 74 -5.46 -20.48 -16.52
C LEU A 74 -4.38 -21.48 -16.96
N GLY A 75 -4.50 -22.04 -18.17
CA GLY A 75 -3.50 -22.96 -18.73
C GLY A 75 -2.13 -22.29 -18.93
N ILE A 76 -2.11 -21.06 -19.45
CA ILE A 76 -0.90 -20.26 -19.62
C ILE A 76 -0.22 -19.98 -18.27
N LEU A 77 -0.99 -19.49 -17.27
CA LEU A 77 -0.48 -19.24 -15.94
C LEU A 77 0.04 -20.53 -15.27
N ARG A 78 -0.71 -21.63 -15.38
CA ARG A 78 -0.31 -22.95 -14.87
C ARG A 78 1.02 -23.41 -15.49
N LYS A 79 1.20 -23.21 -16.79
CA LYS A 79 2.46 -23.53 -17.47
C LYS A 79 3.61 -22.68 -16.92
N ALA A 80 3.44 -21.35 -16.82
CA ALA A 80 4.47 -20.46 -16.31
C ALA A 80 4.86 -20.81 -14.86
N ILE A 81 3.89 -21.10 -13.98
CA ILE A 81 4.17 -21.53 -12.61
C ILE A 81 4.96 -22.86 -12.60
N ARG A 82 4.59 -23.82 -13.43
CA ARG A 82 5.31 -25.09 -13.51
C ARG A 82 6.73 -24.92 -14.03
N ASP A 83 6.90 -24.13 -15.09
CA ASP A 83 8.19 -23.89 -15.73
C ASP A 83 9.16 -23.11 -14.81
N SER A 84 8.65 -22.37 -13.81
CA SER A 84 9.46 -21.72 -12.77
C SER A 84 10.10 -22.73 -11.80
N GLU A 85 9.58 -23.95 -11.72
CA GLU A 85 9.98 -25.02 -10.77
C GLU A 85 9.90 -24.59 -9.30
N ALA A 86 9.19 -23.50 -9.00
CA ALA A 86 9.05 -23.00 -7.65
C ALA A 86 8.12 -23.88 -6.80
N PRO A 87 8.53 -24.26 -5.57
CA PRO A 87 7.65 -24.99 -4.64
C PRO A 87 6.49 -24.12 -4.15
N VAL A 88 6.69 -22.79 -4.15
CA VAL A 88 5.67 -21.82 -3.74
C VAL A 88 5.56 -20.71 -4.78
N VAL A 89 4.31 -20.33 -5.09
CA VAL A 89 3.99 -19.09 -5.81
C VAL A 89 3.26 -18.13 -4.88
N VAL A 90 3.74 -16.90 -4.78
CA VAL A 90 3.11 -15.82 -4.04
C VAL A 90 2.38 -14.91 -5.02
N SER A 91 1.05 -14.83 -4.90
CA SER A 91 0.22 -14.05 -5.81
C SER A 91 -0.34 -12.81 -5.08
N PHE A 92 -0.29 -11.66 -5.75
CA PHE A 92 -0.79 -10.38 -5.22
C PHE A 92 -2.02 -9.91 -5.99
N ILE A 93 -2.95 -9.35 -5.23
CA ILE A 93 -4.14 -8.60 -5.62
C ILE A 93 -5.21 -9.30 -6.48
N GLY A 94 -6.44 -9.10 -6.08
CA GLY A 94 -7.69 -9.31 -6.82
C GLY A 94 -7.79 -10.62 -7.59
N MET A 95 -8.06 -10.45 -8.89
CA MET A 95 -8.27 -11.61 -9.78
C MET A 95 -7.00 -12.45 -10.02
N ALA A 96 -5.80 -11.89 -9.79
CA ALA A 96 -4.57 -12.66 -9.88
C ALA A 96 -4.54 -13.75 -8.81
N ASN A 97 -4.93 -13.41 -7.57
CA ASN A 97 -5.05 -14.37 -6.47
C ASN A 97 -5.99 -15.53 -6.83
N LEU A 98 -7.18 -15.22 -7.34
CA LEU A 98 -8.15 -16.27 -7.71
C LEU A 98 -7.65 -17.16 -8.85
N ARG A 99 -6.96 -16.56 -9.84
CA ARG A 99 -6.36 -17.32 -10.94
C ARG A 99 -5.20 -18.20 -10.49
N ALA A 100 -4.34 -17.70 -9.60
CA ALA A 100 -3.24 -18.47 -9.04
C ALA A 100 -3.75 -19.70 -8.28
N ILE A 101 -4.78 -19.54 -7.41
CA ILE A 101 -5.42 -20.66 -6.72
C ILE A 101 -5.92 -21.72 -7.72
N LEU A 102 -6.63 -21.29 -8.77
CA LEU A 102 -7.17 -22.23 -9.77
C LEU A 102 -6.07 -22.87 -10.62
N ALA A 103 -5.04 -22.13 -10.98
CA ALA A 103 -3.92 -22.62 -11.79
C ALA A 103 -3.05 -23.65 -11.04
N THR A 104 -2.90 -23.52 -9.73
CA THR A 104 -2.09 -24.43 -8.90
C THR A 104 -2.84 -25.68 -8.43
N ARG A 105 -4.19 -25.75 -8.62
CA ARG A 105 -4.93 -26.94 -8.22
C ARG A 105 -4.34 -28.23 -8.84
N PHE A 106 -4.13 -29.23 -7.99
CA PHE A 106 -3.52 -30.49 -8.34
C PHE A 106 -2.06 -30.40 -8.84
N MET A 107 -1.36 -29.30 -8.52
CA MET A 107 0.09 -29.19 -8.66
C MET A 107 0.77 -29.49 -7.32
N LYS A 108 2.08 -29.78 -7.36
CA LYS A 108 2.92 -29.82 -6.16
C LYS A 108 3.24 -28.40 -5.65
N THR A 109 3.22 -27.42 -6.53
CA THR A 109 3.43 -26.01 -6.19
C THR A 109 2.30 -25.50 -5.31
N LYS A 110 2.64 -24.95 -4.17
CA LYS A 110 1.71 -24.33 -3.21
C LYS A 110 1.47 -22.87 -3.55
N VAL A 111 0.30 -22.33 -3.22
CA VAL A 111 -0.03 -20.94 -3.48
C VAL A 111 -0.27 -20.17 -2.18
N ILE A 112 0.44 -19.05 -2.05
CA ILE A 112 0.16 -18.01 -1.06
C ILE A 112 -0.52 -16.86 -1.79
N VAL A 113 -1.67 -16.41 -1.29
CA VAL A 113 -2.39 -15.25 -1.84
C VAL A 113 -2.25 -14.06 -0.92
N SER A 114 -2.01 -12.88 -1.47
CA SER A 114 -1.85 -11.64 -0.70
C SER A 114 -2.92 -10.62 -1.07
N VAL A 115 -3.67 -10.16 -0.06
CA VAL A 115 -4.69 -9.12 -0.18
C VAL A 115 -4.06 -7.80 0.26
N ARG A 116 -4.04 -6.80 -0.65
CA ARG A 116 -3.28 -5.56 -0.47
C ARG A 116 -4.17 -4.31 -0.36
N SER A 117 -5.48 -4.50 -0.32
CA SER A 117 -6.47 -3.43 -0.13
C SER A 117 -7.68 -3.96 0.63
N ALA A 118 -8.70 -3.12 0.83
CA ALA A 118 -9.95 -3.57 1.46
C ALA A 118 -10.59 -4.72 0.65
N PRO A 119 -10.77 -5.92 1.23
CA PRO A 119 -11.24 -7.09 0.49
C PRO A 119 -12.61 -6.89 -0.17
N GLY A 120 -13.53 -6.15 0.45
CA GLY A 120 -14.83 -5.84 -0.11
C GLY A 120 -14.74 -5.02 -1.40
N ARG A 121 -13.71 -4.16 -1.52
CA ARG A 121 -13.41 -3.40 -2.73
C ARG A 121 -12.66 -4.25 -3.75
N GLU A 122 -11.62 -4.96 -3.29
CA GLU A 122 -10.73 -5.77 -4.13
C GLU A 122 -11.49 -6.88 -4.87
N TYR A 123 -12.51 -7.46 -4.22
CA TYR A 123 -13.34 -8.54 -4.77
C TYR A 123 -14.79 -8.13 -5.05
N LYS A 124 -15.06 -6.81 -5.24
CA LYS A 124 -16.42 -6.29 -5.48
C LYS A 124 -17.16 -7.10 -6.56
N GLY A 125 -18.35 -7.60 -6.21
CA GLY A 125 -19.18 -8.46 -7.06
C GLY A 125 -18.70 -9.91 -7.18
N LYS A 126 -17.62 -10.30 -6.48
CA LYS A 126 -17.05 -11.67 -6.48
C LYS A 126 -16.69 -12.13 -5.06
N GLU A 127 -17.25 -11.51 -4.04
CA GLU A 127 -16.90 -11.71 -2.63
C GLU A 127 -17.12 -13.17 -2.20
N LYS A 128 -18.27 -13.75 -2.57
CA LYS A 128 -18.59 -15.16 -2.28
C LYS A 128 -17.61 -16.12 -2.95
N LEU A 129 -17.25 -15.83 -4.21
CA LEU A 129 -16.27 -16.63 -4.97
C LEU A 129 -14.89 -16.53 -4.34
N ALA A 130 -14.44 -15.33 -3.97
CA ALA A 130 -13.16 -15.14 -3.31
C ALA A 130 -13.12 -15.89 -1.97
N LYS A 131 -14.12 -15.73 -1.09
CA LYS A 131 -14.23 -16.46 0.18
C LYS A 131 -14.23 -17.98 0.00
N PHE A 132 -14.82 -18.47 -1.08
CA PHE A 132 -14.83 -19.90 -1.38
C PHE A 132 -13.46 -20.38 -1.89
N LEU A 133 -12.87 -19.69 -2.88
CA LEU A 133 -11.61 -20.13 -3.51
C LEU A 133 -10.42 -20.01 -2.55
N PHE A 134 -10.36 -19.00 -1.68
CA PHE A 134 -9.29 -18.84 -0.70
C PHE A 134 -9.12 -20.04 0.25
N ARG A 135 -10.16 -20.87 0.41
CA ARG A 135 -10.06 -22.13 1.17
C ARG A 135 -9.06 -23.11 0.55
N PHE A 136 -8.76 -22.94 -0.72
CA PHE A 136 -7.89 -23.84 -1.48
C PHE A 136 -6.47 -23.29 -1.66
N ALA A 137 -6.18 -22.06 -1.22
CA ALA A 137 -4.80 -21.60 -1.10
C ALA A 137 -4.13 -22.28 0.10
N GLU A 138 -2.85 -22.56 0.03
CA GLU A 138 -2.07 -23.14 1.13
C GLU A 138 -1.72 -22.09 2.18
N GLY A 139 -1.59 -20.82 1.76
CA GLY A 139 -1.38 -19.67 2.66
C GLY A 139 -2.13 -18.42 2.20
N ALA A 140 -2.33 -17.48 3.12
CA ALA A 140 -2.87 -16.16 2.82
C ALA A 140 -2.18 -15.07 3.65
N VAL A 141 -1.85 -13.95 3.04
CA VAL A 141 -1.24 -12.79 3.69
C VAL A 141 -2.20 -11.61 3.61
N PHE A 142 -2.45 -11.00 4.76
CA PHE A 142 -3.25 -9.80 4.91
C PHE A 142 -2.40 -8.67 5.49
N GLN A 143 -2.80 -7.43 5.30
CA GLN A 143 -2.11 -6.27 5.87
C GLN A 143 -2.67 -5.89 7.25
N THR A 144 -3.92 -6.27 7.54
CA THR A 144 -4.61 -5.92 8.78
C THR A 144 -5.46 -7.07 9.31
N GLY A 145 -5.75 -7.05 10.60
CA GLY A 145 -6.70 -7.98 11.23
C GLY A 145 -8.10 -7.89 10.60
N MET A 146 -8.57 -6.67 10.31
CA MET A 146 -9.89 -6.45 9.70
C MET A 146 -9.96 -7.07 8.30
N ALA A 147 -8.90 -6.94 7.47
CA ALA A 147 -8.84 -7.58 6.16
C ALA A 147 -8.85 -9.12 6.28
N ARG A 148 -8.12 -9.69 7.25
CA ARG A 148 -8.11 -11.12 7.54
C ARG A 148 -9.48 -11.62 7.99
N ASP A 149 -10.14 -10.89 8.88
CA ASP A 149 -11.40 -11.30 9.49
C ASP A 149 -12.61 -11.25 8.53
N TYR A 150 -12.44 -10.58 7.39
CA TYR A 150 -13.37 -10.64 6.27
C TYR A 150 -13.52 -12.06 5.69
N PHE A 151 -12.51 -12.93 5.83
CA PHE A 151 -12.48 -14.28 5.29
C PHE A 151 -12.90 -15.33 6.32
N PRO A 152 -13.36 -16.52 5.88
CA PRO A 152 -13.79 -17.61 6.77
C PRO A 152 -12.65 -18.09 7.68
N GLY A 153 -13.01 -18.69 8.83
CA GLY A 153 -12.06 -19.27 9.78
C GLY A 153 -11.08 -20.28 9.18
N THR A 154 -11.51 -21.04 8.14
CA THR A 154 -10.63 -21.95 7.39
C THR A 154 -9.49 -21.25 6.66
N VAL A 155 -9.67 -19.99 6.22
CA VAL A 155 -8.63 -19.16 5.63
C VAL A 155 -7.78 -18.53 6.74
N ARG A 156 -8.42 -17.98 7.77
CA ARG A 156 -7.73 -17.31 8.89
C ARG A 156 -6.70 -18.20 9.58
N ARG A 157 -7.01 -19.49 9.78
CA ARG A 157 -6.10 -20.45 10.45
C ARG A 157 -4.77 -20.70 9.73
N LYS A 158 -4.71 -20.44 8.43
CA LYS A 158 -3.51 -20.62 7.60
C LYS A 158 -3.03 -19.30 7.01
N SER A 159 -3.35 -18.20 7.65
CA SER A 159 -2.97 -16.87 7.21
C SER A 159 -2.12 -16.16 8.24
N THR A 160 -1.35 -15.19 7.77
CA THR A 160 -0.59 -14.27 8.60
C THR A 160 -0.92 -12.83 8.25
N ILE A 161 -0.54 -11.90 9.12
CA ILE A 161 -0.59 -10.45 8.87
C ILE A 161 0.84 -9.99 8.65
N LEU A 162 1.15 -9.58 7.42
CA LEU A 162 2.43 -8.98 7.06
C LEU A 162 2.20 -7.60 6.48
N MET A 163 2.77 -6.63 7.16
CA MET A 163 2.70 -5.23 6.77
C MET A 163 3.65 -4.91 5.61
N ASN A 164 3.58 -3.70 5.07
CA ASN A 164 4.54 -3.25 4.07
C ASN A 164 5.87 -2.92 4.75
N PRO A 165 7.00 -3.22 4.11
CA PRO A 165 8.28 -2.68 4.54
C PRO A 165 8.32 -1.17 4.28
N LEU A 166 9.05 -0.45 5.10
CA LEU A 166 9.40 0.95 4.87
C LEU A 166 10.44 1.00 3.74
N LEU A 167 10.02 1.47 2.57
CA LEU A 167 10.85 1.47 1.36
C LEU A 167 11.24 2.89 0.95
N GLY A 168 12.52 3.09 0.61
CA GLY A 168 13.07 4.37 0.19
C GLY A 168 13.91 5.04 1.27
N ASP A 169 14.35 6.28 1.03
CA ASP A 169 15.23 7.02 1.94
C ASP A 169 14.46 7.69 3.10
N PHE A 170 13.84 6.85 3.94
CA PHE A 170 13.12 7.28 5.15
C PHE A 170 13.88 6.93 6.44
N SER A 171 15.14 6.50 6.31
CA SER A 171 16.00 6.14 7.46
C SER A 171 16.64 7.36 8.14
N ARG A 172 16.60 8.54 7.50
CA ARG A 172 17.18 9.78 8.03
C ARG A 172 16.62 10.14 9.40
N ALA A 173 17.42 10.83 10.21
CA ALA A 173 16.98 11.34 11.51
C ALA A 173 15.78 12.27 11.38
N ARG A 174 14.94 12.29 12.40
CA ARG A 174 13.83 13.24 12.50
C ARG A 174 14.37 14.68 12.40
N TYR A 175 13.60 15.55 11.76
CA TYR A 175 13.95 16.97 11.71
C TYR A 175 13.79 17.61 13.11
N GLU A 176 14.89 18.18 13.62
CA GLU A 176 14.93 18.80 14.94
C GLU A 176 14.90 20.34 14.89
N GLY A 177 14.90 20.93 13.68
CA GLY A 177 14.80 22.37 13.48
C GLY A 177 13.35 22.88 13.62
N GLN A 178 13.20 24.18 13.40
CA GLN A 178 11.87 24.79 13.30
C GLN A 178 11.18 24.26 12.02
N ARG A 179 10.07 23.55 12.18
CA ARG A 179 9.30 23.01 11.04
C ARG A 179 8.68 24.14 10.22
N GLU A 180 8.62 23.92 8.93
CA GLU A 180 7.97 24.82 7.97
C GLU A 180 6.45 24.81 8.20
N LYS A 181 5.79 25.92 8.00
CA LYS A 181 4.33 26.05 8.16
C LYS A 181 3.62 25.38 6.98
N GLU A 182 3.90 24.09 6.79
CA GLU A 182 3.36 23.27 5.73
C GLU A 182 2.59 22.08 6.28
N ILE A 183 1.37 21.91 5.77
CA ILE A 183 0.58 20.69 5.90
C ILE A 183 0.75 19.93 4.60
N VAL A 184 1.11 18.64 4.67
CA VAL A 184 1.43 17.85 3.49
C VAL A 184 0.60 16.58 3.41
N THR A 185 0.31 16.16 2.19
CA THR A 185 -0.21 14.82 1.89
C THR A 185 0.47 14.25 0.66
N VAL A 186 0.58 12.93 0.60
CA VAL A 186 1.19 12.21 -0.54
C VAL A 186 0.24 11.11 -0.99
N GLY A 187 -0.14 11.14 -2.27
CA GLY A 187 -0.98 10.10 -2.82
C GLY A 187 -1.58 10.45 -4.16
N ARG A 188 -1.96 9.41 -4.90
CA ARG A 188 -2.61 9.59 -6.21
C ARG A 188 -3.89 10.42 -6.09
N LEU A 189 -4.08 11.38 -6.98
CA LEU A 189 -5.30 12.19 -7.05
C LEU A 189 -6.48 11.34 -7.57
N HIS A 190 -7.05 10.55 -6.66
CA HIS A 190 -8.11 9.57 -6.94
C HIS A 190 -9.21 9.69 -5.88
N PRO A 191 -10.49 9.48 -6.19
CA PRO A 191 -11.62 9.66 -5.27
C PRO A 191 -11.47 8.94 -3.93
N VAL A 192 -10.72 7.84 -3.91
CA VAL A 192 -10.46 7.06 -2.70
C VAL A 192 -9.62 7.81 -1.67
N LYS A 193 -8.74 8.71 -2.12
CA LYS A 193 -7.85 9.50 -1.24
C LYS A 193 -8.55 10.70 -0.62
N ASN A 194 -9.71 11.10 -1.18
CA ASN A 194 -10.58 12.15 -0.65
C ASN A 194 -9.86 13.47 -0.34
N HIS A 195 -8.98 13.91 -1.25
CA HIS A 195 -8.30 15.21 -1.11
C HIS A 195 -9.28 16.40 -1.07
N GLU A 196 -10.52 16.21 -1.57
CA GLU A 196 -11.58 17.23 -1.48
C GLU A 196 -11.90 17.58 -0.02
N MET A 197 -12.04 16.56 0.85
CA MET A 197 -12.22 16.75 2.30
C MET A 197 -11.04 17.53 2.90
N LEU A 198 -9.81 17.19 2.53
CA LEU A 198 -8.62 17.88 3.03
C LEU A 198 -8.59 19.35 2.62
N ILE A 199 -8.88 19.66 1.35
CA ILE A 199 -8.89 21.03 0.83
C ILE A 199 -10.00 21.85 1.51
N ARG A 200 -11.20 21.30 1.70
CA ARG A 200 -12.30 22.00 2.41
C ARG A 200 -11.96 22.27 3.88
N ALA A 201 -11.46 21.28 4.59
CA ALA A 201 -11.05 21.44 5.96
C ALA A 201 -9.89 22.44 6.10
N PHE A 202 -8.88 22.36 5.19
CA PHE A 202 -7.77 23.31 5.17
C PHE A 202 -8.22 24.74 4.89
N ALA A 203 -9.14 24.96 3.95
CA ALA A 203 -9.66 26.31 3.65
C ALA A 203 -10.35 26.97 4.86
N ARG A 204 -11.00 26.17 5.73
CA ARG A 204 -11.56 26.64 7.00
C ARG A 204 -10.47 26.93 8.02
N PHE A 205 -9.56 25.99 8.24
CA PHE A 205 -8.40 26.12 9.13
C PHE A 205 -7.54 27.35 8.78
N HIS A 206 -7.32 27.60 7.51
CA HIS A 206 -6.48 28.69 7.01
C HIS A 206 -7.01 30.10 7.37
N GLN A 207 -8.31 30.25 7.67
CA GLN A 207 -8.87 31.53 8.12
C GLN A 207 -8.26 32.03 9.44
N ASP A 208 -7.98 31.11 10.36
CA ASP A 208 -7.37 31.40 11.66
C ASP A 208 -5.85 31.21 11.65
N TYR A 209 -5.32 30.46 10.68
CA TYR A 209 -3.88 30.16 10.52
C TYR A 209 -3.36 30.53 9.11
N PRO A 210 -3.39 31.82 8.72
CA PRO A 210 -3.11 32.25 7.34
C PRO A 210 -1.67 32.04 6.86
N ASP A 211 -0.74 31.75 7.76
CA ASP A 211 0.65 31.50 7.42
C ASP A 211 0.92 30.05 6.94
N TYR A 212 -0.04 29.14 7.11
CA TYR A 212 0.12 27.75 6.69
C TYR A 212 -0.27 27.55 5.23
N VAL A 213 0.43 26.64 4.58
CA VAL A 213 0.11 26.18 3.23
C VAL A 213 -0.16 24.69 3.20
N LEU A 214 -0.98 24.24 2.26
CA LEU A 214 -1.24 22.84 1.98
C LEU A 214 -0.54 22.43 0.69
N ARG A 215 0.32 21.38 0.76
CA ARG A 215 0.96 20.78 -0.42
C ARG A 215 0.48 19.36 -0.62
N ILE A 216 0.00 19.09 -1.81
CA ILE A 216 -0.54 17.78 -2.22
C ILE A 216 0.37 17.19 -3.29
N TYR A 217 1.15 16.18 -2.90
CA TYR A 217 2.07 15.47 -3.79
C TYR A 217 1.40 14.26 -4.42
N GLY A 218 1.42 14.20 -5.73
CA GLY A 218 0.84 13.15 -6.55
C GLY A 218 0.04 13.69 -7.71
N ASP A 219 -0.37 12.79 -8.61
CA ASP A 219 -1.18 13.12 -9.78
C ASP A 219 -2.30 12.07 -9.97
N GLY A 220 -3.28 12.36 -10.82
CA GLY A 220 -4.36 11.44 -11.10
C GLY A 220 -5.62 12.07 -11.69
N GLU A 221 -6.63 11.24 -11.89
CA GLU A 221 -7.87 11.60 -12.59
C GLU A 221 -8.67 12.73 -11.93
N ASN A 222 -8.48 13.00 -10.65
CA ASN A 222 -9.16 14.05 -9.92
C ASN A 222 -8.49 15.42 -10.02
N ARG A 223 -7.35 15.57 -10.70
CA ARG A 223 -6.59 16.83 -10.71
C ARG A 223 -7.45 18.03 -11.08
N THR A 224 -8.12 17.98 -12.22
CA THR A 224 -8.98 19.09 -12.69
C THR A 224 -10.08 19.43 -11.68
N LYS A 225 -10.71 18.40 -11.09
CA LYS A 225 -11.75 18.61 -10.07
C LYS A 225 -11.21 19.29 -8.81
N LEU A 226 -9.99 18.97 -8.40
CA LEU A 226 -9.37 19.62 -7.26
C LEU A 226 -8.93 21.05 -7.57
N GLU A 227 -8.45 21.32 -8.77
CA GLU A 227 -8.15 22.68 -9.25
C GLU A 227 -9.41 23.57 -9.26
N GLU A 228 -10.53 23.04 -9.75
CA GLU A 228 -11.84 23.73 -9.70
C GLU A 228 -12.27 24.03 -8.25
N LEU A 229 -12.11 23.05 -7.33
CA LEU A 229 -12.45 23.23 -5.91
C LEU A 229 -11.58 24.29 -5.24
N ILE A 230 -10.26 24.33 -5.53
CA ILE A 230 -9.34 25.35 -5.01
C ILE A 230 -9.76 26.74 -5.47
N GLN A 231 -10.20 26.90 -6.71
CA GLN A 231 -10.72 28.16 -7.23
C GLN A 231 -12.06 28.53 -6.58
N GLU A 232 -13.00 27.59 -6.44
CA GLU A 232 -14.29 27.79 -5.75
C GLU A 232 -14.12 28.33 -4.33
N LEU A 233 -13.13 27.77 -3.61
CA LEU A 233 -12.84 28.15 -2.22
C LEU A 233 -11.90 29.37 -2.11
N ALA A 234 -11.45 29.95 -3.22
CA ALA A 234 -10.51 31.08 -3.27
C ALA A 234 -9.22 30.87 -2.45
N CYS A 235 -8.71 29.61 -2.40
CA CYS A 235 -7.51 29.24 -1.63
C CYS A 235 -6.28 28.93 -2.51
N GLY A 236 -6.25 29.42 -3.75
CA GLY A 236 -5.18 29.12 -4.72
C GLY A 236 -3.79 29.63 -4.34
N GLU A 237 -3.70 30.61 -3.42
CA GLU A 237 -2.39 31.11 -2.93
C GLU A 237 -1.84 30.25 -1.77
N SER A 238 -2.63 29.35 -1.20
CA SER A 238 -2.27 28.55 -0.03
C SER A 238 -2.39 27.03 -0.23
N VAL A 239 -2.99 26.57 -1.34
CA VAL A 239 -3.13 25.13 -1.69
C VAL A 239 -2.44 24.83 -3.01
N PHE A 240 -1.47 23.90 -2.98
CA PHE A 240 -0.63 23.57 -4.12
C PHE A 240 -0.77 22.08 -4.50
N LEU A 241 -1.08 21.79 -5.79
CA LEU A 241 -1.05 20.46 -6.37
C LEU A 241 0.33 20.25 -7.04
N GLU A 242 1.28 19.71 -6.30
CA GLU A 242 2.69 19.63 -6.66
C GLU A 242 3.01 18.61 -7.79
N GLY A 243 2.05 17.72 -8.10
CA GLY A 243 2.30 16.65 -9.04
C GLY A 243 3.11 15.51 -8.43
N ASN A 244 3.62 14.61 -9.30
CA ASN A 244 4.45 13.48 -8.87
C ASN A 244 5.80 13.97 -8.34
N CYS A 245 6.25 13.38 -7.24
CA CYS A 245 7.51 13.68 -6.60
C CYS A 245 8.32 12.40 -6.41
N ASP A 246 9.54 12.35 -6.95
CA ASP A 246 10.44 11.20 -6.79
C ASP A 246 11.17 11.25 -5.44
N ALA A 247 11.44 12.45 -4.92
CA ALA A 247 12.13 12.70 -3.65
C ALA A 247 11.14 13.03 -2.51
N VAL A 248 10.13 12.17 -2.31
CA VAL A 248 9.06 12.39 -1.31
C VAL A 248 9.64 12.67 0.08
N ALA A 249 10.67 11.93 0.50
CA ALA A 249 11.28 12.11 1.81
C ALA A 249 11.83 13.53 2.02
N ASP A 250 12.48 14.11 0.98
CA ASP A 250 12.98 15.50 1.05
C ASP A 250 11.84 16.51 1.08
N ALA A 251 10.83 16.27 0.24
CA ALA A 251 9.70 17.18 0.07
C ALA A 251 8.87 17.36 1.35
N ILE A 252 8.73 16.30 2.18
CA ILE A 252 7.87 16.36 3.36
C ILE A 252 8.63 16.45 4.69
N TRP A 253 9.96 16.25 4.71
CA TRP A 253 10.76 16.09 5.93
C TRP A 253 10.64 17.24 6.94
N LYS A 254 10.53 18.47 6.44
CA LYS A 254 10.45 19.68 7.26
C LYS A 254 9.02 20.12 7.56
N ALA A 255 8.03 19.51 6.96
CA ALA A 255 6.62 19.87 7.14
C ALA A 255 6.19 19.77 8.61
N SER A 256 5.22 20.59 9.00
CA SER A 256 4.66 20.57 10.35
C SER A 256 3.70 19.43 10.60
N LEU A 257 3.01 18.96 9.56
CA LEU A 257 1.94 17.99 9.70
C LEU A 257 1.75 17.19 8.41
N PHE A 258 1.56 15.86 8.55
CA PHE A 258 1.09 15.00 7.47
C PHE A 258 -0.37 14.61 7.68
N VAL A 259 -1.18 14.68 6.62
CA VAL A 259 -2.62 14.35 6.68
C VAL A 259 -2.98 13.32 5.61
N LEU A 260 -3.74 12.28 5.99
CA LEU A 260 -4.32 11.28 5.09
C LEU A 260 -5.83 11.19 5.27
N THR A 261 -6.62 11.62 4.28
CA THR A 261 -8.09 11.68 4.32
C THR A 261 -8.80 10.55 3.60
N SER A 262 -8.11 9.44 3.38
CA SER A 262 -8.61 8.34 2.55
C SER A 262 -9.93 7.73 3.04
N ASN A 263 -10.82 7.38 2.10
CA ASN A 263 -12.07 6.66 2.38
C ASN A 263 -11.84 5.17 2.66
N THR A 264 -10.73 4.60 2.21
CA THR A 264 -10.35 3.19 2.45
C THR A 264 -8.87 2.98 2.12
N GLU A 265 -8.19 2.23 2.96
CA GLU A 265 -6.78 1.85 2.77
C GLU A 265 -6.54 0.39 3.12
N GLY A 266 -5.60 -0.25 2.41
CA GLY A 266 -4.97 -1.48 2.88
C GLY A 266 -3.96 -1.14 3.97
N MET A 267 -2.73 -0.85 3.57
CA MET A 267 -1.71 -0.22 4.40
C MET A 267 -1.17 1.00 3.64
N PRO A 268 -1.38 2.21 4.15
CA PRO A 268 -0.97 3.44 3.46
C PRO A 268 0.54 3.68 3.61
N ASN A 269 1.32 3.42 2.54
CA ASN A 269 2.77 3.63 2.57
C ASN A 269 3.13 5.08 2.89
N ALA A 270 2.42 6.05 2.32
CA ALA A 270 2.70 7.47 2.57
C ALA A 270 2.55 7.87 4.05
N LEU A 271 1.58 7.29 4.77
CA LEU A 271 1.44 7.48 6.20
C LEU A 271 2.61 6.84 6.96
N LEU A 272 2.98 5.62 6.62
CA LEU A 272 4.14 4.94 7.20
C LEU A 272 5.44 5.74 6.98
N GLU A 273 5.63 6.25 5.78
CA GLU A 273 6.78 7.07 5.37
C GLU A 273 6.84 8.38 6.16
N ALA A 274 5.71 9.08 6.30
CA ALA A 274 5.62 10.30 7.11
C ALA A 274 5.88 10.03 8.60
N MET A 275 5.31 8.96 9.16
CA MET A 275 5.57 8.53 10.53
C MET A 275 7.05 8.23 10.76
N ALA A 276 7.69 7.54 9.83
CA ALA A 276 9.11 7.23 9.90
C ALA A 276 10.00 8.48 9.90
N LEU A 277 9.61 9.55 9.21
CA LEU A 277 10.30 10.85 9.27
C LEU A 277 10.02 11.62 10.56
N GLY A 278 9.20 11.07 11.46
CA GLY A 278 8.83 11.71 12.72
C GLY A 278 7.91 12.93 12.55
N LEU A 279 7.08 12.93 11.49
CA LEU A 279 6.04 13.93 11.37
C LEU A 279 4.87 13.58 12.29
N PRO A 280 4.27 14.59 12.94
CA PRO A 280 2.91 14.42 13.44
C PRO A 280 1.98 14.03 12.30
N CYS A 281 1.10 13.06 12.52
CA CYS A 281 0.22 12.54 11.49
C CYS A 281 -1.24 12.54 11.93
N ILE A 282 -2.13 12.95 11.02
CA ILE A 282 -3.57 12.75 11.11
C ILE A 282 -3.99 11.79 10.00
N SER A 283 -4.81 10.80 10.32
CA SER A 283 -5.42 9.95 9.30
C SER A 283 -6.87 9.65 9.61
N THR A 284 -7.67 9.45 8.58
CA THR A 284 -9.00 8.85 8.75
C THR A 284 -8.88 7.41 9.25
N ASP A 285 -9.71 7.01 10.22
CA ASP A 285 -9.89 5.61 10.63
C ASP A 285 -10.77 4.88 9.60
N CYS A 286 -10.16 4.66 8.43
CA CYS A 286 -10.90 4.12 7.30
C CYS A 286 -10.82 2.57 7.21
N PRO A 287 -11.85 1.92 6.61
CA PRO A 287 -11.76 0.51 6.24
C PRO A 287 -10.60 0.26 5.25
N CYS A 288 -9.87 -0.81 5.33
CA CYS A 288 -9.93 -1.97 6.24
C CYS A 288 -8.92 -1.87 7.42
N GLY A 289 -8.85 -0.71 8.08
CA GLY A 289 -8.06 -0.54 9.29
C GLY A 289 -6.56 -0.42 9.08
N GLY A 290 -6.11 -0.01 7.88
CA GLY A 290 -4.70 0.25 7.60
C GLY A 290 -4.11 1.37 8.45
N PRO A 291 -4.73 2.55 8.49
CA PRO A 291 -4.30 3.62 9.39
C PRO A 291 -4.32 3.22 10.86
N ALA A 292 -5.37 2.57 11.35
CA ALA A 292 -5.48 2.09 12.73
C ALA A 292 -4.47 0.98 13.09
N ALA A 293 -3.88 0.31 12.10
CA ALA A 293 -2.79 -0.63 12.32
C ALA A 293 -1.43 0.09 12.50
N LEU A 294 -1.29 1.33 12.03
CA LEU A 294 -0.10 2.17 12.16
C LEU A 294 -0.21 3.16 13.33
N ILE A 295 -1.37 3.79 13.48
CA ILE A 295 -1.62 4.84 14.47
C ILE A 295 -2.30 4.26 15.71
N ARG A 296 -1.70 4.53 16.87
CA ARG A 296 -2.36 4.49 18.17
C ARG A 296 -2.79 5.91 18.51
N ASP A 297 -4.11 6.14 18.48
CA ASP A 297 -4.69 7.48 18.61
C ASP A 297 -4.22 8.21 19.86
N GLY A 298 -3.76 9.46 19.69
CA GLY A 298 -3.21 10.31 20.75
C GLY A 298 -1.81 9.93 21.26
N GLU A 299 -1.22 8.82 20.75
CA GLU A 299 0.13 8.38 21.14
C GLU A 299 1.19 8.66 20.06
N ASN A 300 0.93 8.24 18.82
CA ASN A 300 1.87 8.39 17.69
C ASN A 300 1.22 8.99 16.43
N GLY A 301 0.02 9.54 16.56
CA GLY A 301 -0.77 10.19 15.53
C GLY A 301 -2.20 10.38 16.01
N LEU A 302 -3.05 10.97 15.19
CA LEU A 302 -4.49 11.10 15.45
C LEU A 302 -5.30 10.34 14.40
N LEU A 303 -6.36 9.68 14.85
CA LEU A 303 -7.37 9.05 14.00
C LEU A 303 -8.68 9.85 14.07
N ILE A 304 -9.24 10.15 12.92
CA ILE A 304 -10.52 10.87 12.79
C ILE A 304 -11.52 10.03 11.99
N PRO A 305 -12.84 10.25 12.16
CA PRO A 305 -13.84 9.57 11.33
C PRO A 305 -13.70 9.91 9.84
N VAL A 306 -14.05 8.94 8.98
CA VAL A 306 -14.08 9.17 7.52
C VAL A 306 -15.13 10.21 7.15
N GLY A 307 -14.73 11.25 6.40
CA GLY A 307 -15.65 12.28 5.93
C GLY A 307 -15.98 13.37 6.95
N ASP A 308 -15.38 13.35 8.13
CA ASP A 308 -15.58 14.32 9.19
C ASP A 308 -14.60 15.50 9.05
N GLU A 309 -15.04 16.56 8.35
CA GLU A 309 -14.26 17.78 8.14
C GLU A 309 -14.03 18.55 9.45
N ASP A 310 -15.00 18.56 10.37
CA ASP A 310 -14.89 19.26 11.65
C ASP A 310 -13.81 18.60 12.51
N ALA A 311 -13.84 17.28 12.64
CA ALA A 311 -12.80 16.54 13.36
C ALA A 311 -11.40 16.73 12.74
N LEU A 312 -11.32 16.93 11.42
CA LEU A 312 -10.02 17.22 10.78
C LEU A 312 -9.52 18.61 11.13
N VAL A 313 -10.38 19.64 11.13
CA VAL A 313 -10.00 21.00 11.54
C VAL A 313 -9.54 21.01 13.00
N ASP A 314 -10.31 20.43 13.92
CA ASP A 314 -9.97 20.35 15.35
C ASP A 314 -8.61 19.63 15.57
N ALA A 315 -8.37 18.55 14.82
CA ALA A 315 -7.12 17.81 14.91
C ALA A 315 -5.91 18.60 14.36
N MET A 316 -6.06 19.35 13.27
CA MET A 316 -5.04 20.25 12.75
C MET A 316 -4.71 21.36 13.75
N GLU A 317 -5.74 22.04 14.27
CA GLU A 317 -5.57 23.10 15.27
C GLU A 317 -4.85 22.60 16.51
N ARG A 318 -5.28 21.47 17.05
CA ARG A 318 -4.67 20.87 18.23
C ARG A 318 -3.19 20.57 18.03
N ILE A 319 -2.82 19.89 16.95
CA ILE A 319 -1.40 19.55 16.68
C ILE A 319 -0.57 20.81 16.45
N LEU A 320 -1.09 21.79 15.73
CA LEU A 320 -0.31 22.95 15.31
C LEU A 320 -0.24 24.06 16.38
N SER A 321 -1.18 24.09 17.34
CA SER A 321 -1.14 25.00 18.49
C SER A 321 -0.38 24.42 19.70
N GLU A 322 -0.42 23.09 19.92
CA GLU A 322 0.19 22.41 21.06
C GLU A 322 1.55 21.80 20.67
N LYS A 323 2.63 22.60 20.69
CA LYS A 323 3.98 22.16 20.24
C LYS A 323 4.48 20.89 20.95
N ASP A 324 4.31 20.79 22.27
CA ASP A 324 4.75 19.63 23.05
C ASP A 324 3.98 18.36 22.65
N PHE A 325 2.71 18.50 22.32
CA PHE A 325 1.89 17.40 21.83
C PHE A 325 2.33 16.94 20.44
N ALA A 326 2.53 17.87 19.51
CA ALA A 326 3.06 17.57 18.18
C ALA A 326 4.42 16.86 18.24
N GLU A 327 5.32 17.37 19.10
CA GLU A 327 6.65 16.79 19.31
C GLU A 327 6.56 15.36 19.86
N LYS A 328 5.70 15.13 20.86
CA LYS A 328 5.43 13.79 21.42
C LYS A 328 4.92 12.83 20.34
N LEU A 329 3.95 13.25 19.53
CA LEU A 329 3.40 12.42 18.44
C LEU A 329 4.49 12.07 17.44
N GLY A 330 5.29 13.05 17.00
CA GLY A 330 6.36 12.83 16.03
C GLY A 330 7.45 11.88 16.53
N ARG A 331 7.90 12.02 17.78
CA ARG A 331 8.88 11.10 18.41
C ARG A 331 8.35 9.68 18.49
N SER A 332 7.08 9.52 18.86
CA SER A 332 6.48 8.18 18.95
C SER A 332 6.24 7.58 17.56
N ALA A 333 5.89 8.40 16.56
CA ALA A 333 5.71 7.96 15.18
C ALA A 333 7.01 7.42 14.55
N GLU A 334 8.16 8.02 14.88
CA GLU A 334 9.47 7.64 14.36
C GLU A 334 9.83 6.17 14.65
N GLN A 335 9.26 5.54 15.68
CA GLN A 335 9.45 4.11 15.97
C GLN A 335 9.01 3.20 14.82
N ALA A 336 8.22 3.73 13.88
CA ALA A 336 7.86 3.05 12.64
C ALA A 336 9.09 2.59 11.82
N LYS A 337 10.22 3.30 11.90
CA LYS A 337 11.48 2.89 11.24
C LYS A 337 11.93 1.48 11.64
N GLU A 338 11.99 1.23 12.95
CA GLU A 338 12.44 -0.05 13.47
C GLU A 338 11.35 -1.14 13.33
N GLN A 339 10.10 -0.74 13.50
CA GLN A 339 8.98 -1.68 13.46
C GLN A 339 8.75 -2.24 12.05
N TYR A 340 8.93 -1.41 11.02
CA TYR A 340 8.68 -1.74 9.62
C TYR A 340 9.96 -1.74 8.77
N ALA A 341 11.11 -1.92 9.40
CA ALA A 341 12.39 -2.07 8.70
C ALA A 341 12.28 -3.17 7.62
N PRO A 342 12.81 -2.93 6.40
CA PRO A 342 12.69 -3.88 5.29
C PRO A 342 13.18 -5.27 5.64
N GLU A 343 14.34 -5.38 6.29
CA GLU A 343 14.97 -6.66 6.67
C GLU A 343 14.05 -7.49 7.57
N LYS A 344 13.40 -6.83 8.53
CA LYS A 344 12.46 -7.48 9.45
C LYS A 344 11.22 -8.01 8.72
N ILE A 345 10.65 -7.19 7.83
CA ILE A 345 9.45 -7.58 7.08
C ILE A 345 9.79 -8.67 6.06
N TYR A 346 10.95 -8.60 5.41
CA TYR A 346 11.40 -9.63 4.47
C TYR A 346 11.66 -10.96 5.18
N GLN A 347 12.28 -10.96 6.36
CA GLN A 347 12.44 -12.15 7.17
C GLN A 347 11.09 -12.79 7.52
N MET A 348 10.10 -12.00 7.94
CA MET A 348 8.75 -12.51 8.21
C MET A 348 8.10 -13.14 6.96
N TRP A 349 8.36 -12.61 5.77
CA TRP A 349 7.91 -13.20 4.51
C TRP A 349 8.63 -14.52 4.23
N GLU A 350 9.96 -14.58 4.39
CA GLU A 350 10.75 -15.81 4.20
C GLU A 350 10.29 -16.91 5.14
N ASP A 351 10.12 -16.61 6.42
CA ASP A 351 9.65 -17.55 7.44
C ASP A 351 8.27 -18.12 7.05
N TYR A 352 7.33 -17.27 6.65
CA TYR A 352 6.00 -17.72 6.28
C TYR A 352 5.98 -18.52 4.97
N ILE A 353 6.77 -18.12 3.97
CA ILE A 353 6.91 -18.86 2.71
C ILE A 353 7.50 -20.24 2.97
N THR A 354 8.53 -20.32 3.82
CA THR A 354 9.18 -21.58 4.21
C THR A 354 8.18 -22.48 4.96
N GLU A 355 7.49 -21.94 5.96
CA GLU A 355 6.42 -22.67 6.68
C GLU A 355 5.38 -23.27 5.72
N VAL A 356 4.92 -22.47 4.74
CA VAL A 356 3.96 -22.96 3.75
C VAL A 356 4.59 -23.99 2.82
N ALA A 357 5.85 -23.84 2.44
CA ALA A 357 6.56 -24.80 1.59
C ALA A 357 6.70 -26.17 2.25
N ASP A 358 6.85 -26.22 3.56
CA ASP A 358 7.07 -27.44 4.34
C ASP A 358 5.77 -28.18 4.73
N ARG A 359 4.62 -27.51 4.71
CA ARG A 359 3.30 -28.13 4.93
C ARG A 359 2.96 -29.15 3.85
#